data_dd2e9e804fc6b0b2dbf7ba2a0d415171
#
_entry.id   dd2e9e804fc6b0b2dbf7ba2a0d415171
#
_cell.length_a   1.000
_cell.length_b   1.000
_cell.length_c   1.000
_cell.angle_alpha   90.00
_cell.angle_beta   90.00
_cell.angle_gamma   90.00
#
_symmetry.space_group_name_H-M   'P 1'
#
loop_
_entity.id
_entity.type
_entity.pdbx_description
1 polymer ?
#
loop_
_entity_poly.entity_id
_entity_poly.type
_entity_poly.pdbx_seq_one_letter_code
_entity_poly.pdbx_strand_id
1 'polypeptide(L)'
;MQSIRNLNDMIVFLQERGDRKRVAVVCANDASTRYAVEKGQEMGFIEPIYVDGDDKEECARRAVALCKNGEADILMKGLINTDVILRAILDKENGILRPGHVLTHVAMAEIPKYEKLLFFTDAAVIPVPTTAQRRQQIHYVNYVCHALGIEEPRISLIHCAEKVSAKAFPYTADYLDIIAEAQTGKFGRCIIDGPLDLKTSLDSVSLREKGIRSVIDGQADALIFPDIVAGNVFYKTITLFGYAKTAGVLQGTQCCCVLPSRADSPDSKYYSLALAAI
;
A
#
# COMPACT_ATOMS: atom_id res chain seq x y z
N MET A 1 1.72 -21.63 -0.05
CA MET A 1 0.58 -20.80 -0.53
C MET A 1 0.78 -20.60 -2.01
N GLN A 2 -0.26 -20.70 -2.85
CA GLN A 2 -0.13 -20.36 -4.26
C GLN A 2 0.08 -18.85 -4.38
N SER A 3 1.08 -18.42 -5.17
CA SER A 3 1.36 -16.98 -5.35
C SER A 3 0.20 -16.31 -6.10
N ILE A 4 -0.32 -15.24 -5.52
CA ILE A 4 -1.36 -14.40 -6.13
C ILE A 4 -0.68 -13.51 -7.17
N ARG A 5 -1.05 -13.66 -8.45
CA ARG A 5 -0.38 -13.01 -9.58
C ARG A 5 -1.13 -11.82 -10.15
N ASN A 6 -2.43 -11.75 -9.90
CA ASN A 6 -3.32 -10.69 -10.38
C ASN A 6 -4.46 -10.47 -9.39
N LEU A 7 -5.26 -9.44 -9.62
CA LEU A 7 -6.37 -9.07 -8.74
C LEU A 7 -7.47 -10.14 -8.68
N ASN A 8 -7.69 -10.88 -9.77
CA ASN A 8 -8.68 -11.95 -9.78
C ASN A 8 -8.25 -13.13 -8.89
N ASP A 9 -6.98 -13.53 -8.96
CA ASP A 9 -6.42 -14.58 -8.08
C ASP A 9 -6.60 -14.21 -6.61
N MET A 10 -6.44 -12.92 -6.26
CA MET A 10 -6.67 -12.42 -4.90
C MET A 10 -8.13 -12.61 -4.46
N ILE A 11 -9.10 -12.35 -5.33
CA ILE A 11 -10.51 -12.56 -5.03
C ILE A 11 -10.82 -14.05 -4.85
N VAL A 12 -10.34 -14.89 -5.76
CA VAL A 12 -10.52 -16.35 -5.67
C VAL A 12 -9.94 -16.88 -4.37
N PHE A 13 -8.73 -16.46 -4.00
CA PHE A 13 -8.10 -16.84 -2.75
C PHE A 13 -8.93 -16.46 -1.52
N LEU A 14 -9.51 -15.25 -1.48
CA LEU A 14 -10.36 -14.81 -0.38
C LEU A 14 -11.66 -15.63 -0.29
N GLN A 15 -12.25 -15.98 -1.43
CA GLN A 15 -13.44 -16.83 -1.48
C GLN A 15 -13.14 -18.25 -0.97
N GLU A 16 -12.01 -18.84 -1.41
CA GLU A 16 -11.58 -20.18 -0.98
C GLU A 16 -11.24 -20.24 0.53
N ARG A 17 -10.65 -19.16 1.07
CA ARG A 17 -10.33 -19.04 2.48
C ARG A 17 -11.59 -19.02 3.35
N GLY A 18 -12.67 -18.43 2.87
CA GLY A 18 -14.02 -18.50 3.47
C GLY A 18 -14.23 -17.72 4.77
N ASP A 19 -13.20 -17.05 5.30
CA ASP A 19 -13.35 -16.16 6.45
C ASP A 19 -13.79 -14.75 6.01
N ARG A 20 -14.62 -14.11 6.84
CA ARG A 20 -15.11 -12.75 6.56
C ARG A 20 -14.47 -11.77 7.53
N LYS A 21 -13.90 -10.70 6.99
CA LYS A 21 -13.38 -9.59 7.78
C LYS A 21 -14.50 -8.59 8.09
N ARG A 22 -14.63 -8.18 9.33
CA ARG A 22 -15.57 -7.14 9.75
C ARG A 22 -15.00 -5.78 9.35
N VAL A 23 -15.78 -5.01 8.61
CA VAL A 23 -15.34 -3.72 8.06
C VAL A 23 -16.16 -2.59 8.66
N ALA A 24 -15.56 -1.73 9.48
CA ALA A 24 -16.19 -0.48 9.91
C ALA A 24 -16.17 0.52 8.75
N VAL A 25 -17.33 0.76 8.13
CA VAL A 25 -17.49 1.64 6.98
C VAL A 25 -18.03 2.99 7.43
N VAL A 26 -17.21 4.05 7.32
CA VAL A 26 -17.56 5.39 7.80
C VAL A 26 -18.26 6.19 6.71
N CYS A 27 -19.50 6.58 6.95
CA CYS A 27 -20.27 7.44 6.06
C CYS A 27 -20.34 6.92 4.61
N ALA A 28 -20.89 5.73 4.43
CA ALA A 28 -21.04 5.05 3.13
C ALA A 28 -22.13 5.67 2.24
N ASN A 29 -22.14 7.00 2.09
CA ASN A 29 -23.21 7.75 1.42
C ASN A 29 -22.98 7.99 -0.07
N ASP A 30 -21.89 7.45 -0.66
CA ASP A 30 -21.60 7.51 -2.09
C ASP A 30 -21.74 6.16 -2.77
N ALA A 31 -22.18 6.17 -4.03
CA ALA A 31 -22.46 4.97 -4.80
C ALA A 31 -21.20 4.09 -4.99
N SER A 32 -20.02 4.69 -5.13
CA SER A 32 -18.78 3.93 -5.36
C SER A 32 -18.30 3.19 -4.12
N THR A 33 -18.48 3.77 -2.92
CA THR A 33 -18.20 3.08 -1.66
C THR A 33 -19.22 1.96 -1.42
N ARG A 34 -20.52 2.22 -1.62
CA ARG A 34 -21.56 1.19 -1.50
C ARG A 34 -21.30 0.01 -2.44
N TYR A 35 -21.03 0.28 -3.72
CA TYR A 35 -20.69 -0.76 -4.69
C TYR A 35 -19.54 -1.66 -4.20
N ALA A 36 -18.44 -1.06 -3.74
CA ALA A 36 -17.29 -1.81 -3.28
C ALA A 36 -17.59 -2.70 -2.07
N VAL A 37 -18.37 -2.17 -1.11
CA VAL A 37 -18.75 -2.89 0.11
C VAL A 37 -19.74 -4.00 -0.20
N GLU A 38 -20.81 -3.71 -0.96
CA GLU A 38 -21.83 -4.68 -1.34
C GLU A 38 -21.22 -5.83 -2.15
N LYS A 39 -20.36 -5.52 -3.13
CA LYS A 39 -19.65 -6.53 -3.91
C LYS A 39 -18.72 -7.40 -3.06
N GLY A 40 -18.00 -6.81 -2.10
CA GLY A 40 -17.14 -7.57 -1.18
C GLY A 40 -17.94 -8.49 -0.25
N GLN A 41 -19.12 -8.05 0.19
CA GLN A 41 -20.06 -8.85 0.97
C GLN A 41 -20.65 -10.01 0.14
N GLU A 42 -21.08 -9.75 -1.10
CA GLU A 42 -21.57 -10.77 -2.04
C GLU A 42 -20.50 -11.83 -2.35
N MET A 43 -19.24 -11.41 -2.54
CA MET A 43 -18.12 -12.31 -2.75
C MET A 43 -17.72 -13.08 -1.48
N GLY A 44 -18.26 -12.74 -0.31
CA GLY A 44 -18.17 -13.49 0.91
C GLY A 44 -16.91 -13.27 1.74
N PHE A 45 -16.09 -12.25 1.45
CA PHE A 45 -14.84 -12.00 2.20
C PHE A 45 -14.93 -10.86 3.22
N ILE A 46 -16.04 -10.08 3.24
CA ILE A 46 -16.26 -9.06 4.28
C ILE A 46 -17.66 -9.14 4.88
N GLU A 47 -17.79 -8.57 6.08
CA GLU A 47 -19.04 -8.27 6.77
C GLU A 47 -19.02 -6.80 7.17
N PRO A 48 -19.88 -5.91 6.55
CA PRO A 48 -19.84 -4.50 6.80
C PRO A 48 -20.56 -4.11 8.11
N ILE A 49 -19.97 -3.17 8.84
CA ILE A 49 -20.54 -2.46 9.98
C ILE A 49 -20.62 -0.99 9.57
N TYR A 50 -21.80 -0.52 9.21
CA TYR A 50 -22.00 0.87 8.78
C TYR A 50 -22.00 1.81 9.98
N VAL A 51 -21.20 2.88 9.91
CA VAL A 51 -21.09 3.93 10.91
C VAL A 51 -21.50 5.25 10.27
N ASP A 52 -22.79 5.50 10.27
CA ASP A 52 -23.40 6.69 9.68
C ASP A 52 -23.90 7.65 10.76
N GLY A 53 -24.08 8.93 10.39
CA GLY A 53 -24.58 9.99 11.24
C GLY A 53 -24.32 11.38 10.64
N ASP A 54 -24.92 12.40 11.25
CA ASP A 54 -24.77 13.79 10.81
C ASP A 54 -23.41 14.37 11.22
N ASP A 55 -22.92 14.01 12.41
CA ASP A 55 -21.58 14.39 12.90
C ASP A 55 -20.51 13.44 12.34
N LYS A 56 -19.77 13.93 11.36
CA LYS A 56 -18.71 13.17 10.68
C LYS A 56 -17.51 12.85 11.60
N GLU A 57 -17.21 13.74 12.54
CA GLU A 57 -16.13 13.51 13.51
C GLU A 57 -16.51 12.41 14.49
N GLU A 58 -17.75 12.41 14.95
CA GLU A 58 -18.26 11.34 15.81
C GLU A 58 -18.32 10.00 15.07
N CYS A 59 -18.75 9.96 13.83
CA CYS A 59 -18.71 8.75 13.01
C CYS A 59 -17.29 8.20 12.87
N ALA A 60 -16.29 9.08 12.63
CA ALA A 60 -14.89 8.67 12.56
C ALA A 60 -14.39 8.09 13.89
N ARG A 61 -14.68 8.75 15.02
CA ARG A 61 -14.29 8.26 16.37
C ARG A 61 -14.91 6.90 16.68
N ARG A 62 -16.21 6.73 16.42
CA ARG A 62 -16.91 5.45 16.63
C ARG A 62 -16.32 4.32 15.79
N ALA A 63 -16.05 4.56 14.52
CA ALA A 63 -15.47 3.53 13.65
C ALA A 63 -14.04 3.15 14.07
N VAL A 64 -13.22 4.13 14.46
CA VAL A 64 -11.89 3.88 15.02
C VAL A 64 -11.99 3.09 16.33
N ALA A 65 -12.97 3.39 17.19
CA ALA A 65 -13.19 2.65 18.43
C ALA A 65 -13.57 1.18 18.17
N LEU A 66 -14.40 0.87 17.16
CA LEU A 66 -14.69 -0.52 16.76
C LEU A 66 -13.40 -1.27 16.39
N CYS A 67 -12.50 -0.65 15.65
CA CYS A 67 -11.21 -1.25 15.32
C CYS A 67 -10.33 -1.42 16.56
N LYS A 68 -10.26 -0.40 17.40
CA LYS A 68 -9.45 -0.43 18.64
C LYS A 68 -9.88 -1.54 19.60
N ASN A 69 -11.17 -1.79 19.69
CA ASN A 69 -11.78 -2.80 20.56
C ASN A 69 -11.75 -4.21 19.94
N GLY A 70 -11.26 -4.37 18.69
CA GLY A 70 -11.28 -5.65 17.99
C GLY A 70 -12.67 -6.07 17.52
N GLU A 71 -13.61 -5.13 17.42
CA GLU A 71 -14.97 -5.36 16.91
C GLU A 71 -15.02 -5.23 15.37
N ALA A 72 -14.04 -4.54 14.76
CA ALA A 72 -13.81 -4.50 13.33
C ALA A 72 -12.34 -4.80 12.99
N ASP A 73 -12.11 -5.49 11.88
CA ASP A 73 -10.81 -5.93 11.41
C ASP A 73 -10.23 -4.93 10.38
N ILE A 74 -11.08 -4.16 9.74
CA ILE A 74 -10.76 -3.19 8.70
C ILE A 74 -11.53 -1.90 8.96
N LEU A 75 -10.87 -0.75 8.76
CA LEU A 75 -11.51 0.57 8.73
C LEU A 75 -11.61 1.05 7.28
N MET A 76 -12.81 1.34 6.79
CA MET A 76 -13.00 1.89 5.44
C MET A 76 -13.63 3.27 5.49
N LYS A 77 -13.03 4.21 4.78
CA LYS A 77 -13.54 5.56 4.56
C LYS A 77 -14.55 5.61 3.40
N GLY A 78 -15.74 6.13 3.66
CA GLY A 78 -16.70 6.54 2.64
C GLY A 78 -16.65 8.05 2.35
N LEU A 79 -17.80 8.72 2.34
CA LEU A 79 -17.95 10.15 2.04
C LEU A 79 -17.65 11.05 3.26
N ILE A 80 -16.43 11.04 3.71
CA ILE A 80 -15.89 11.89 4.76
C ILE A 80 -14.55 12.50 4.31
N ASN A 81 -14.17 13.66 4.83
CA ASN A 81 -12.87 14.26 4.54
C ASN A 81 -11.74 13.41 5.14
N THR A 82 -10.68 13.25 4.38
CA THR A 82 -9.55 12.40 4.79
C THR A 82 -8.85 12.92 6.04
N ASP A 83 -8.77 14.23 6.22
CA ASP A 83 -8.19 14.85 7.43
C ASP A 83 -8.99 14.53 8.70
N VAL A 84 -10.32 14.43 8.62
CA VAL A 84 -11.17 14.08 9.76
C VAL A 84 -10.90 12.66 10.23
N ILE A 85 -10.90 11.69 9.32
CA ILE A 85 -10.66 10.30 9.69
C ILE A 85 -9.19 10.06 10.08
N LEU A 86 -8.24 10.74 9.44
CA LEU A 86 -6.83 10.67 9.85
C LEU A 86 -6.60 11.21 11.26
N ARG A 87 -7.27 12.30 11.65
CA ARG A 87 -7.19 12.79 13.04
C ARG A 87 -7.69 11.75 14.04
N ALA A 88 -8.77 11.04 13.74
CA ALA A 88 -9.27 9.98 14.59
C ALA A 88 -8.31 8.78 14.67
N ILE A 89 -7.74 8.35 13.53
CA ILE A 89 -6.75 7.26 13.47
C ILE A 89 -5.49 7.59 14.27
N LEU A 90 -5.02 8.84 14.19
CA LEU A 90 -3.77 9.32 14.79
C LEU A 90 -3.95 9.93 16.20
N ASP A 91 -5.16 9.90 16.74
CA ASP A 91 -5.41 10.37 18.11
C ASP A 91 -4.52 9.61 19.10
N LYS A 92 -3.88 10.35 20.03
CA LYS A 92 -2.88 9.77 20.94
C LYS A 92 -3.47 8.81 21.96
N GLU A 93 -4.71 9.07 22.39
CA GLU A 93 -5.38 8.28 23.42
C GLU A 93 -6.32 7.24 22.85
N ASN A 94 -7.11 7.63 21.83
CA ASN A 94 -8.20 6.83 21.29
C ASN A 94 -7.93 6.28 19.88
N GLY A 95 -6.85 6.71 19.24
CA GLY A 95 -6.49 6.24 17.89
C GLY A 95 -5.95 4.81 17.87
N ILE A 96 -5.64 4.39 16.66
CA ILE A 96 -5.22 3.01 16.35
C ILE A 96 -3.83 2.92 15.72
N LEU A 97 -3.07 4.02 15.65
CA LEU A 97 -1.67 3.93 15.24
C LEU A 97 -0.88 3.15 16.30
N ARG A 98 -0.14 2.13 15.88
CA ARG A 98 0.69 1.34 16.80
C ARG A 98 1.85 2.17 17.35
N PRO A 99 2.18 2.07 18.66
CA PRO A 99 3.31 2.77 19.23
C PRO A 99 4.62 2.48 18.49
N GLY A 100 5.37 3.55 18.15
CA GLY A 100 6.63 3.43 17.41
C GLY A 100 6.49 3.14 15.91
N HIS A 101 5.27 3.02 15.41
CA HIS A 101 4.98 2.83 13.98
C HIS A 101 4.65 4.16 13.30
N VAL A 102 4.81 4.19 11.97
CA VAL A 102 4.37 5.31 11.13
C VAL A 102 3.21 4.88 10.25
N LEU A 103 2.30 5.81 10.02
CA LEU A 103 1.24 5.60 9.03
C LEU A 103 1.82 5.83 7.64
N THR A 104 1.65 4.88 6.74
CA THR A 104 2.09 4.98 5.34
C THR A 104 1.13 4.27 4.40
N HIS A 105 1.09 4.71 3.16
CA HIS A 105 0.24 4.11 2.13
C HIS A 105 1.04 3.07 1.35
N VAL A 106 0.53 1.85 1.29
CA VAL A 106 1.03 0.80 0.39
C VAL A 106 -0.01 0.60 -0.71
N ALA A 107 0.39 0.86 -1.94
CA ALA A 107 -0.41 0.63 -3.12
C ALA A 107 0.04 -0.63 -3.85
N MET A 108 -0.91 -1.27 -4.52
CA MET A 108 -0.71 -2.39 -5.44
C MET A 108 -1.35 -2.05 -6.78
N ALA A 109 -0.70 -2.41 -7.87
CA ALA A 109 -1.20 -2.19 -9.22
C ALA A 109 -1.06 -3.43 -10.09
N GLU A 110 -2.11 -3.75 -10.83
CA GLU A 110 -2.10 -4.63 -11.98
C GLU A 110 -2.00 -3.76 -13.23
N ILE A 111 -0.83 -3.75 -13.87
CA ILE A 111 -0.53 -2.90 -15.02
C ILE A 111 -0.48 -3.80 -16.27
N PRO A 112 -1.27 -3.54 -17.35
CA PRO A 112 -1.37 -4.44 -18.50
C PRO A 112 -0.05 -4.79 -19.19
N LYS A 113 0.98 -3.95 -19.07
CA LYS A 113 2.31 -4.16 -19.66
C LYS A 113 3.36 -4.66 -18.66
N TYR A 114 2.94 -5.04 -17.46
CA TYR A 114 3.83 -5.58 -16.44
C TYR A 114 3.27 -6.91 -15.94
N GLU A 115 4.04 -7.99 -16.08
CA GLU A 115 3.54 -9.36 -15.87
C GLU A 115 3.23 -9.72 -14.41
N LYS A 116 3.60 -8.85 -13.48
CA LYS A 116 3.44 -9.06 -12.03
C LYS A 116 2.58 -7.97 -11.41
N LEU A 117 1.99 -8.27 -10.25
CA LEU A 117 1.51 -7.21 -9.38
C LEU A 117 2.68 -6.34 -8.94
N LEU A 118 2.53 -5.04 -9.05
CA LEU A 118 3.55 -4.06 -8.65
C LEU A 118 3.09 -3.33 -7.39
N PHE A 119 3.89 -3.43 -6.32
CA PHE A 119 3.65 -2.71 -5.07
C PHE A 119 4.46 -1.42 -5.03
N PHE A 120 3.96 -0.40 -4.31
CA PHE A 120 4.74 0.82 -4.14
C PHE A 120 4.28 1.64 -2.93
N THR A 121 5.18 2.44 -2.41
CA THR A 121 5.00 3.36 -1.27
C THR A 121 5.95 4.55 -1.39
N ASP A 122 5.67 5.74 -0.87
CA ASP A 122 4.41 6.27 -0.41
C ASP A 122 3.84 7.19 -1.49
N ALA A 123 2.54 7.12 -1.71
CA ALA A 123 1.89 7.94 -2.73
C ALA A 123 0.84 8.91 -2.13
N ALA A 124 0.64 8.88 -0.78
CA ALA A 124 -0.51 9.56 -0.20
C ALA A 124 -0.36 10.10 1.24
N VAL A 125 0.65 9.71 2.02
CA VAL A 125 0.71 10.01 3.47
C VAL A 125 1.98 10.76 3.89
N ILE A 126 3.18 10.22 3.62
CA ILE A 126 4.44 10.79 4.12
C ILE A 126 5.07 11.69 3.05
N PRO A 127 5.11 13.03 3.24
CA PRO A 127 5.64 13.95 2.22
C PRO A 127 7.10 13.65 1.84
N VAL A 128 7.99 13.62 2.81
CA VAL A 128 9.41 13.26 2.63
C VAL A 128 9.79 12.32 3.77
N PRO A 129 9.92 11.02 3.51
CA PRO A 129 10.21 10.07 4.58
C PRO A 129 11.66 10.22 5.08
N THR A 130 11.82 10.22 6.39
CA THR A 130 13.12 10.02 7.03
C THR A 130 13.63 8.60 6.75
N THR A 131 14.92 8.36 6.96
CA THR A 131 15.50 7.01 6.82
C THR A 131 14.81 5.98 7.72
N ALA A 132 14.43 6.35 8.94
CA ALA A 132 13.68 5.49 9.85
C ALA A 132 12.28 5.16 9.31
N GLN A 133 11.58 6.14 8.76
CA GLN A 133 10.26 5.94 8.13
C GLN A 133 10.37 5.06 6.88
N ARG A 134 11.41 5.26 6.07
CA ARG A 134 11.68 4.44 4.88
C ARG A 134 11.92 2.96 5.23
N ARG A 135 12.63 2.69 6.33
CA ARG A 135 12.77 1.33 6.84
C ARG A 135 11.41 0.71 7.19
N GLN A 136 10.52 1.46 7.80
CA GLN A 136 9.16 0.96 8.09
C GLN A 136 8.35 0.76 6.82
N GLN A 137 8.43 1.65 5.84
CA GLN A 137 7.81 1.47 4.52
C GLN A 137 8.24 0.15 3.88
N ILE A 138 9.52 -0.17 3.92
CA ILE A 138 10.06 -1.44 3.41
C ILE A 138 9.47 -2.64 4.16
N HIS A 139 9.43 -2.60 5.49
CA HIS A 139 8.80 -3.67 6.28
C HIS A 139 7.33 -3.88 5.89
N TYR A 140 6.56 -2.81 5.72
CA TYR A 140 5.14 -2.93 5.37
C TYR A 140 4.92 -3.46 3.96
N VAL A 141 5.70 -2.98 2.98
CA VAL A 141 5.62 -3.50 1.61
C VAL A 141 6.00 -4.97 1.58
N ASN A 142 7.08 -5.36 2.27
CA ASN A 142 7.51 -6.75 2.37
C ASN A 142 6.43 -7.64 3.01
N TYR A 143 5.82 -7.17 4.10
CA TYR A 143 4.70 -7.84 4.75
C TYR A 143 3.52 -8.08 3.79
N VAL A 144 3.11 -7.05 3.04
CA VAL A 144 2.01 -7.16 2.07
C VAL A 144 2.36 -8.13 0.93
N CYS A 145 3.60 -8.09 0.41
CA CYS A 145 4.08 -9.03 -0.59
C CYS A 145 4.03 -10.48 -0.10
N HIS A 146 4.49 -10.74 1.12
CA HIS A 146 4.44 -12.07 1.73
C HIS A 146 3.02 -12.56 1.95
N ALA A 147 2.11 -11.69 2.39
CA ALA A 147 0.71 -12.04 2.57
C ALA A 147 0.04 -12.49 1.26
N LEU A 148 0.53 -12.01 0.12
CA LEU A 148 0.09 -12.42 -1.23
C LEU A 148 0.93 -13.57 -1.82
N GLY A 149 1.78 -14.23 -1.03
CA GLY A 149 2.54 -15.41 -1.43
C GLY A 149 3.81 -15.11 -2.24
N ILE A 150 4.29 -13.87 -2.25
CA ILE A 150 5.59 -13.52 -2.83
C ILE A 150 6.65 -13.74 -1.75
N GLU A 151 7.35 -14.89 -1.81
CA GLU A 151 8.25 -15.32 -0.73
C GLU A 151 9.51 -14.48 -0.59
N GLU A 152 10.02 -13.90 -1.67
CA GLU A 152 11.25 -13.11 -1.70
C GLU A 152 11.10 -11.92 -2.65
N PRO A 153 10.31 -10.89 -2.25
CA PRO A 153 10.06 -9.75 -3.11
C PRO A 153 11.31 -8.95 -3.41
N ARG A 154 11.43 -8.52 -4.66
CA ARG A 154 12.47 -7.63 -5.15
C ARG A 154 12.02 -6.19 -4.96
N ILE A 155 12.65 -5.47 -4.05
CA ILE A 155 12.28 -4.11 -3.63
C ILE A 155 13.29 -3.12 -4.16
N SER A 156 12.88 -2.24 -5.07
CA SER A 156 13.74 -1.21 -5.66
C SER A 156 13.62 0.12 -4.92
N LEU A 157 14.77 0.69 -4.55
CA LEU A 157 14.86 2.03 -3.96
C LEU A 157 15.00 3.06 -5.09
N ILE A 158 13.90 3.79 -5.36
CA ILE A 158 13.77 4.62 -6.55
C ILE A 158 14.55 5.93 -6.45
N HIS A 159 15.23 6.24 -7.55
CA HIS A 159 15.89 7.52 -7.81
C HIS A 159 15.79 7.85 -9.31
N CYS A 160 16.24 9.04 -9.71
CA CYS A 160 16.29 9.44 -11.12
C CYS A 160 17.57 8.98 -11.86
N ALA A 161 18.47 8.29 -11.16
CA ALA A 161 19.75 7.78 -11.69
C ALA A 161 20.26 6.62 -10.83
N GLU A 162 21.18 5.82 -11.40
CA GLU A 162 21.74 4.63 -10.76
C GLU A 162 23.04 4.92 -10.00
N LYS A 163 23.18 6.13 -9.46
CA LYS A 163 24.37 6.59 -8.73
C LYS A 163 23.97 7.33 -7.46
N VAL A 164 24.67 7.05 -6.39
CA VAL A 164 24.57 7.81 -5.16
C VAL A 164 25.05 9.25 -5.40
N SER A 165 24.25 10.22 -5.02
CA SER A 165 24.51 11.64 -5.12
C SER A 165 24.15 12.36 -3.82
N ALA A 166 24.84 12.05 -2.73
CA ALA A 166 24.52 12.53 -1.39
C ALA A 166 24.46 14.08 -1.28
N LYS A 167 25.24 14.79 -2.10
CA LYS A 167 25.24 16.27 -2.10
C LYS A 167 23.92 16.85 -2.63
N ALA A 168 23.39 16.30 -3.71
CA ALA A 168 22.14 16.76 -4.32
C ALA A 168 20.90 16.06 -3.75
N PHE A 169 21.04 14.78 -3.43
CA PHE A 169 19.98 13.88 -2.95
C PHE A 169 20.46 13.07 -1.74
N PRO A 170 20.45 13.66 -0.55
CA PRO A 170 21.01 13.04 0.67
C PRO A 170 20.48 11.62 0.95
N TYR A 171 19.21 11.36 0.67
CA TYR A 171 18.57 10.05 0.87
C TYR A 171 19.23 8.91 0.06
N THR A 172 19.98 9.22 -1.00
CA THR A 172 20.68 8.19 -1.79
C THR A 172 21.82 7.55 -1.04
N ALA A 173 22.44 8.27 -0.09
CA ALA A 173 23.43 7.68 0.83
C ALA A 173 22.76 6.69 1.80
N ASP A 174 21.58 7.04 2.34
CA ASP A 174 20.80 6.18 3.23
C ASP A 174 20.39 4.85 2.56
N TYR A 175 20.28 4.83 1.23
CA TYR A 175 19.97 3.60 0.48
C TYR A 175 21.07 2.53 0.65
N LEU A 176 22.34 2.95 0.72
CA LEU A 176 23.45 2.02 0.95
C LEU A 176 23.35 1.33 2.31
N ASP A 177 22.99 2.08 3.35
CA ASP A 177 22.77 1.54 4.69
C ASP A 177 21.62 0.54 4.71
N ILE A 178 20.50 0.90 4.05
CA ILE A 178 19.31 0.04 3.93
C ILE A 178 19.66 -1.27 3.20
N ILE A 179 20.42 -1.20 2.10
CA ILE A 179 20.84 -2.38 1.33
C ILE A 179 21.75 -3.27 2.19
N ALA A 180 22.70 -2.69 2.92
CA ALA A 180 23.56 -3.43 3.83
C ALA A 180 22.76 -4.11 4.96
N GLU A 181 21.76 -3.42 5.52
CA GLU A 181 20.85 -3.97 6.52
C GLU A 181 20.00 -5.13 5.96
N ALA A 182 19.55 -5.03 4.71
CA ALA A 182 18.81 -6.10 4.05
C ALA A 182 19.63 -7.39 3.94
N GLN A 183 20.91 -7.28 3.63
CA GLN A 183 21.84 -8.42 3.56
C GLN A 183 22.00 -9.13 4.91
N THR A 184 21.76 -8.46 6.03
CA THR A 184 21.74 -9.07 7.37
C THR A 184 20.41 -9.73 7.75
N GLY A 185 19.40 -9.66 6.86
CA GLY A 185 18.06 -10.18 7.12
C GLY A 185 17.16 -9.26 7.96
N LYS A 186 17.55 -8.01 8.19
CA LYS A 186 16.80 -7.06 9.04
C LYS A 186 15.35 -6.83 8.59
N PHE A 187 15.07 -6.92 7.30
CA PHE A 187 13.73 -6.73 6.73
C PHE A 187 12.97 -8.05 6.51
N GLY A 188 13.53 -9.19 6.92
CA GLY A 188 13.01 -10.50 6.58
C GLY A 188 13.48 -10.94 5.19
N ARG A 189 12.82 -11.95 4.61
CA ARG A 189 13.19 -12.49 3.30
C ARG A 189 12.75 -11.52 2.19
N CYS A 190 13.69 -10.80 1.61
CA CYS A 190 13.52 -9.91 0.47
C CYS A 190 14.88 -9.58 -0.16
N ILE A 191 14.86 -9.10 -1.39
CA ILE A 191 16.01 -8.57 -2.11
C ILE A 191 15.81 -7.06 -2.25
N ILE A 192 16.79 -6.25 -1.80
CA ILE A 192 16.70 -4.78 -1.89
C ILE A 192 17.92 -4.27 -2.64
N ASP A 193 17.70 -3.36 -3.59
CA ASP A 193 18.77 -2.69 -4.30
C ASP A 193 18.34 -1.26 -4.73
N GLY A 194 19.33 -0.44 -5.06
CA GLY A 194 19.19 0.95 -5.50
C GLY A 194 20.46 1.77 -5.21
N PRO A 195 20.49 3.04 -5.60
CA PRO A 195 19.42 3.75 -6.32
C PRO A 195 19.24 3.22 -7.74
N LEU A 196 18.00 3.08 -8.17
CA LEU A 196 17.62 2.71 -9.54
C LEU A 196 16.55 3.67 -10.07
N ASP A 197 16.59 3.95 -11.39
CA ASP A 197 15.46 4.63 -11.99
C ASP A 197 14.29 3.66 -12.23
N LEU A 198 13.13 4.20 -12.57
CA LEU A 198 11.93 3.40 -12.79
C LEU A 198 12.14 2.36 -13.92
N LYS A 199 12.85 2.73 -14.97
CA LYS A 199 13.07 1.86 -16.13
C LYS A 199 14.00 0.71 -15.80
N THR A 200 15.12 0.99 -15.14
CA THR A 200 16.08 -0.04 -14.69
C THR A 200 15.51 -0.92 -13.59
N SER A 201 14.51 -0.44 -12.84
CA SER A 201 13.79 -1.24 -11.86
C SER A 201 12.80 -2.24 -12.46
N LEU A 202 12.19 -1.92 -13.61
CA LEU A 202 11.03 -2.67 -14.17
C LEU A 202 11.30 -3.32 -15.53
N ASP A 203 12.43 -3.02 -16.18
CA ASP A 203 12.76 -3.51 -17.52
C ASP A 203 14.20 -4.00 -17.59
N SER A 204 14.35 -5.33 -17.68
CA SER A 204 15.65 -6.00 -17.77
C SER A 204 16.45 -5.61 -19.04
N VAL A 205 15.75 -5.26 -20.14
CA VAL A 205 16.43 -4.82 -21.37
C VAL A 205 17.10 -3.49 -21.13
N SER A 206 16.37 -2.51 -20.61
CA SER A 206 16.91 -1.19 -20.29
C SER A 206 18.04 -1.24 -19.26
N LEU A 207 17.94 -2.13 -18.26
CA LEU A 207 19.00 -2.36 -17.29
C LEU A 207 20.30 -2.80 -17.98
N ARG A 208 20.22 -3.79 -18.89
CA ARG A 208 21.37 -4.30 -19.65
C ARG A 208 21.94 -3.26 -20.62
N GLU A 209 21.09 -2.54 -21.36
CA GLU A 209 21.51 -1.49 -22.30
C GLU A 209 22.29 -0.37 -21.60
N LYS A 210 21.91 -0.01 -20.38
CA LYS A 210 22.65 0.94 -19.54
C LYS A 210 23.93 0.35 -18.92
N GLY A 211 24.17 -0.94 -19.04
CA GLY A 211 25.30 -1.62 -18.42
C GLY A 211 25.26 -1.64 -16.88
N ILE A 212 24.07 -1.49 -16.31
CA ILE A 212 23.86 -1.49 -14.86
C ILE A 212 23.78 -2.94 -14.35
N ARG A 213 24.46 -3.20 -13.24
CA ARG A 213 24.33 -4.47 -12.52
C ARG A 213 23.48 -4.26 -11.27
N SER A 214 22.39 -5.01 -11.16
CA SER A 214 21.50 -4.98 -10.01
C SER A 214 20.93 -6.37 -9.75
N VAL A 215 20.81 -6.73 -8.47
CA VAL A 215 20.14 -7.96 -8.04
C VAL A 215 18.62 -7.93 -8.28
N ILE A 216 18.06 -6.75 -8.54
CA ILE A 216 16.65 -6.58 -8.96
C ILE A 216 16.44 -7.12 -10.38
N ASP A 217 17.44 -6.99 -11.26
CA ASP A 217 17.43 -7.46 -12.65
C ASP A 217 16.26 -6.92 -13.49
N GLY A 218 15.86 -5.67 -13.24
CA GLY A 218 14.73 -5.04 -13.95
C GLY A 218 13.37 -5.71 -13.68
N GLN A 219 13.22 -6.42 -12.57
CA GLN A 219 12.04 -7.21 -12.24
C GLN A 219 11.53 -6.93 -10.81
N ALA A 220 11.46 -5.66 -10.43
CA ALA A 220 11.01 -5.29 -9.10
C ALA A 220 9.56 -5.75 -8.84
N ASP A 221 9.31 -6.29 -7.66
CA ASP A 221 7.96 -6.52 -7.14
C ASP A 221 7.45 -5.28 -6.42
N ALA A 222 8.36 -4.47 -5.86
CA ALA A 222 8.00 -3.28 -5.12
C ALA A 222 8.94 -2.09 -5.38
N LEU A 223 8.38 -0.88 -5.30
CA LEU A 223 9.08 0.39 -5.47
C LEU A 223 8.95 1.24 -4.20
N ILE A 224 10.07 1.71 -3.67
CA ILE A 224 10.12 2.67 -2.57
C ILE A 224 10.48 4.03 -3.16
N PHE A 225 9.51 4.94 -3.20
CA PHE A 225 9.73 6.28 -3.74
C PHE A 225 10.49 7.19 -2.76
N PRO A 226 11.27 8.14 -3.26
CA PRO A 226 12.03 9.08 -2.41
C PRO A 226 11.13 10.01 -1.62
N ASP A 227 9.98 10.39 -2.19
CA ASP A 227 9.00 11.29 -1.61
C ASP A 227 7.60 11.04 -2.18
N ILE A 228 6.60 11.68 -1.56
CA ILE A 228 5.18 11.54 -1.94
C ILE A 228 4.91 12.07 -3.36
N VAL A 229 5.67 13.07 -3.83
CA VAL A 229 5.44 13.67 -5.15
C VAL A 229 5.75 12.64 -6.24
N ALA A 230 6.91 11.99 -6.14
CA ALA A 230 7.30 10.93 -7.06
C ALA A 230 6.29 9.77 -7.05
N GLY A 231 5.91 9.30 -5.87
CA GLY A 231 4.94 8.20 -5.72
C GLY A 231 3.54 8.56 -6.23
N ASN A 232 3.06 9.77 -5.92
CA ASN A 232 1.73 10.23 -6.35
C ASN A 232 1.67 10.45 -7.86
N VAL A 233 2.70 11.07 -8.46
CA VAL A 233 2.79 11.25 -9.92
C VAL A 233 2.81 9.88 -10.60
N PHE A 234 3.61 8.93 -10.10
CA PHE A 234 3.62 7.57 -10.64
C PHE A 234 2.23 6.92 -10.55
N TYR A 235 1.58 6.95 -9.37
CA TYR A 235 0.23 6.40 -9.18
C TYR A 235 -0.78 6.99 -10.19
N LYS A 236 -0.79 8.32 -10.34
CA LYS A 236 -1.70 8.99 -11.28
C LYS A 236 -1.35 8.67 -12.74
N THR A 237 -0.08 8.55 -13.07
CA THR A 237 0.37 8.21 -14.42
C THR A 237 -0.07 6.80 -14.83
N ILE A 238 0.13 5.80 -13.97
CA ILE A 238 -0.26 4.41 -14.30
C ILE A 238 -1.78 4.23 -14.38
N THR A 239 -2.55 4.98 -13.57
CA THR A 239 -4.01 4.91 -13.62
C THR A 239 -4.58 5.66 -14.82
N LEU A 240 -4.02 6.82 -15.19
CA LEU A 240 -4.54 7.66 -16.27
C LEU A 240 -4.10 7.16 -17.66
N PHE A 241 -2.84 6.78 -17.81
CA PHE A 241 -2.26 6.41 -19.10
C PHE A 241 -1.93 4.91 -19.23
N GLY A 242 -1.67 4.23 -18.11
CA GLY A 242 -1.30 2.83 -18.07
C GLY A 242 -2.49 1.88 -17.93
N TYR A 243 -3.71 2.40 -17.77
CA TYR A 243 -4.91 1.59 -17.54
C TYR A 243 -4.78 0.61 -16.37
N ALA A 244 -3.96 0.96 -15.39
CA ALA A 244 -3.73 0.11 -14.24
C ALA A 244 -4.98 0.00 -13.36
N LYS A 245 -5.29 -1.23 -12.94
CA LYS A 245 -6.21 -1.47 -11.82
C LYS A 245 -5.40 -1.39 -10.54
N THR A 246 -5.91 -0.69 -9.55
CA THR A 246 -5.16 -0.41 -8.32
C THR A 246 -5.93 -0.79 -7.07
N ALA A 247 -5.18 -1.12 -6.03
CA ALA A 247 -5.64 -1.24 -4.66
C ALA A 247 -4.69 -0.47 -3.74
N GLY A 248 -5.16 0.00 -2.60
CA GLY A 248 -4.30 0.69 -1.64
C GLY A 248 -4.81 0.56 -0.21
N VAL A 249 -3.86 0.38 0.71
CA VAL A 249 -4.13 0.25 2.13
C VAL A 249 -3.16 1.12 2.94
N LEU A 250 -3.59 1.58 4.10
CA LEU A 250 -2.68 2.18 5.06
C LEU A 250 -2.14 1.13 6.02
N GLN A 251 -0.87 1.20 6.27
CA GLN A 251 -0.12 0.35 7.19
C GLN A 251 0.38 1.14 8.41
N GLY A 252 0.70 0.43 9.49
CA GLY A 252 1.17 1.01 10.76
C GLY A 252 0.11 1.04 11.85
N THR A 253 -1.14 0.77 11.54
CA THR A 253 -2.29 0.75 12.45
C THR A 253 -2.57 -0.65 13.02
N GLN A 254 -3.40 -0.72 14.06
CA GLN A 254 -3.82 -1.98 14.70
C GLN A 254 -4.70 -2.82 13.78
N CYS A 255 -5.57 -2.19 13.00
CA CYS A 255 -6.35 -2.79 11.92
C CYS A 255 -5.92 -2.21 10.56
N CYS A 256 -6.19 -2.91 9.47
CA CYS A 256 -5.92 -2.38 8.14
C CYS A 256 -6.89 -1.23 7.80
N CYS A 257 -6.39 -0.14 7.22
CA CYS A 257 -7.23 1.00 6.86
C CYS A 257 -7.27 1.20 5.34
N VAL A 258 -8.48 1.37 4.80
CA VAL A 258 -8.77 1.66 3.39
C VAL A 258 -9.32 3.08 3.29
N LEU A 259 -8.47 4.02 2.86
CA LEU A 259 -8.82 5.45 2.73
C LEU A 259 -8.77 5.90 1.27
N PRO A 260 -9.72 5.46 0.42
CA PRO A 260 -9.70 5.77 -1.00
C PRO A 260 -9.91 7.26 -1.27
N SER A 261 -9.35 7.74 -2.38
CA SER A 261 -9.67 9.05 -2.91
C SER A 261 -11.12 9.09 -3.41
N ARG A 262 -11.73 10.28 -3.40
CA ARG A 262 -13.05 10.48 -4.04
C ARG A 262 -13.03 10.19 -5.54
N ALA A 263 -11.87 10.37 -6.18
CA ALA A 263 -11.66 10.13 -7.60
C ALA A 263 -11.32 8.67 -7.95
N ASP A 264 -11.14 7.80 -6.96
CA ASP A 264 -10.87 6.39 -7.22
C ASP A 264 -12.12 5.69 -7.76
N SER A 265 -11.91 4.79 -8.72
CA SER A 265 -13.00 4.02 -9.31
C SER A 265 -13.67 3.09 -8.27
N PRO A 266 -14.93 2.69 -8.48
CA PRO A 266 -15.59 1.69 -7.64
C PRO A 266 -14.78 0.39 -7.51
N ASP A 267 -14.17 -0.08 -8.62
CA ASP A 267 -13.33 -1.27 -8.62
C ASP A 267 -12.05 -1.09 -7.81
N SER A 268 -11.40 0.09 -7.86
CA SER A 268 -10.21 0.36 -7.04
C SER A 268 -10.53 0.30 -5.53
N LYS A 269 -11.71 0.81 -5.13
CA LYS A 269 -12.19 0.69 -3.75
C LYS A 269 -12.46 -0.76 -3.36
N TYR A 270 -13.07 -1.53 -4.26
CA TYR A 270 -13.34 -2.95 -4.07
C TYR A 270 -12.03 -3.76 -3.92
N TYR A 271 -11.06 -3.56 -4.81
CA TYR A 271 -9.77 -4.23 -4.69
C TYR A 271 -8.96 -3.79 -3.46
N SER A 272 -9.14 -2.54 -3.01
CA SER A 272 -8.53 -2.08 -1.75
C SER A 272 -9.12 -2.80 -0.53
N LEU A 273 -10.44 -3.04 -0.51
CA LEU A 273 -11.06 -3.88 0.51
C LEU A 273 -10.56 -5.32 0.45
N ALA A 274 -10.43 -5.89 -0.74
CA ALA A 274 -9.91 -7.23 -0.91
C ALA A 274 -8.45 -7.35 -0.41
N LEU A 275 -7.60 -6.36 -0.74
CA LEU A 275 -6.23 -6.29 -0.24
C LEU A 275 -6.18 -6.17 1.29
N ALA A 276 -7.06 -5.39 1.88
CA ALA A 276 -7.15 -5.25 3.34
C ALA A 276 -7.66 -6.53 4.03
N ALA A 277 -8.38 -7.38 3.32
CA ALA A 277 -8.92 -8.62 3.83
C ALA A 277 -7.94 -9.80 3.74
N ILE A 278 -6.81 -9.66 3.03
CA ILE A 278 -5.73 -10.64 2.99
C ILE A 278 -5.11 -10.78 4.38
#